data_f829ce8eeea7e36efa2a7d09279712a6
#
_entry.id   f829ce8eeea7e36efa2a7d09279712a6
#
_cell.length_a   1.000
_cell.length_b   1.000
_cell.length_c   1.000
_cell.angle_alpha   90.00
_cell.angle_beta   90.00
_cell.angle_gamma   90.00
#
_symmetry.space_group_name_H-M   'P 1'
#
loop_
_entity.id
_entity.type
_entity.pdbx_description
1 polymer ?
#
loop_
_entity_poly.entity_id
_entity_poly.type
_entity_poly.pdbx_seq_one_letter_code
_entity_poly.pdbx_strand_id
1 'polypeptide(L)'
;MFILSLIGIAITALLIYGFIEWFNKHSFEKERYRFFTTEHTAAFVSSYVIMLIGYMAMKNNWLDDWRNGAVIMLIGTIIFVLSIRNNFKHTTPSLAIKGSILQVIIYIPVSVAAIFVLFAAYAFFAQTKPVYNINSGD
;
A
#
# COMPACT_ATOMS: atom_id res chain seq x y z
N MET A 1 -6.69 -25.38 -13.70
CA MET A 1 -6.96 -24.59 -12.51
C MET A 1 -6.11 -23.30 -12.45
N PHE A 2 -4.78 -23.40 -12.52
CA PHE A 2 -3.87 -22.22 -12.43
C PHE A 2 -4.14 -21.14 -13.50
N ILE A 3 -4.29 -21.52 -14.76
CA ILE A 3 -4.57 -20.59 -15.88
C ILE A 3 -5.92 -19.89 -15.69
N LEU A 4 -6.95 -20.61 -15.25
CA LEU A 4 -8.27 -20.03 -15.00
C LEU A 4 -8.22 -18.99 -13.88
N SER A 5 -7.43 -19.26 -12.82
CA SER A 5 -7.23 -18.31 -11.71
C SER A 5 -6.49 -17.05 -12.17
N LEU A 6 -5.47 -17.20 -13.04
CA LEU A 6 -4.77 -16.05 -13.61
C LEU A 6 -5.68 -15.17 -14.48
N ILE A 7 -6.51 -15.80 -15.32
CA ILE A 7 -7.49 -15.09 -16.15
C ILE A 7 -8.50 -14.35 -15.25
N GLY A 8 -9.00 -15.01 -14.21
CA GLY A 8 -9.92 -14.38 -13.25
C GLY A 8 -9.30 -13.17 -12.55
N ILE A 9 -8.06 -13.28 -12.10
CA ILE A 9 -7.31 -12.16 -11.48
C ILE A 9 -7.13 -11.01 -12.49
N ALA A 10 -6.75 -11.31 -13.74
CA ALA A 10 -6.55 -10.29 -14.76
C ALA A 10 -7.86 -9.55 -15.10
N ILE A 11 -8.96 -10.27 -15.26
CA ILE A 11 -10.28 -9.66 -15.49
C ILE A 11 -10.69 -8.78 -14.32
N THR A 12 -10.53 -9.27 -13.09
CA THR A 12 -10.84 -8.50 -11.88
C THR A 12 -10.00 -7.22 -11.78
N ALA A 13 -8.72 -7.30 -12.08
CA ALA A 13 -7.82 -6.15 -12.08
C ALA A 13 -8.24 -5.12 -13.15
N LEU A 14 -8.63 -5.54 -14.35
CA LEU A 14 -9.12 -4.66 -15.41
C LEU A 14 -10.43 -3.99 -15.02
N LEU A 15 -11.35 -4.70 -14.38
CA LEU A 15 -12.62 -4.14 -13.91
C LEU A 15 -12.38 -3.09 -12.81
N ILE A 16 -11.49 -3.36 -11.86
CA ILE A 16 -11.11 -2.41 -10.81
C ILE A 16 -10.46 -1.18 -11.43
N TYR A 17 -9.55 -1.35 -12.38
CA TYR A 17 -8.89 -0.25 -13.08
C TYR A 17 -9.92 0.62 -13.84
N GLY A 18 -10.81 0.01 -14.61
CA GLY A 18 -11.88 0.72 -15.32
C GLY A 18 -12.81 1.49 -14.37
N PHE A 19 -13.14 0.91 -13.21
CA PHE A 19 -13.93 1.57 -12.18
C PHE A 19 -13.19 2.77 -11.56
N ILE A 20 -11.91 2.64 -11.27
CA ILE A 20 -11.06 3.73 -10.75
C ILE A 20 -11.01 4.89 -11.74
N GLU A 21 -10.77 4.61 -13.01
CA GLU A 21 -10.74 5.63 -14.07
C GLU A 21 -12.10 6.34 -14.21
N TRP A 22 -13.19 5.58 -14.22
CA TRP A 22 -14.54 6.14 -14.26
C TRP A 22 -14.82 7.04 -13.05
N PHE A 23 -14.47 6.56 -11.84
CA PHE A 23 -14.70 7.32 -10.61
C PHE A 23 -13.84 8.61 -10.57
N ASN A 24 -12.57 8.53 -10.96
CA ASN A 24 -11.69 9.69 -11.06
C ASN A 24 -12.21 10.72 -12.07
N LYS A 25 -12.70 10.26 -13.23
CA LYS A 25 -13.29 11.14 -14.24
C LYS A 25 -14.54 11.84 -13.69
N HIS A 26 -15.45 11.08 -13.11
CA HIS A 26 -16.68 11.60 -12.53
C HIS A 26 -16.43 12.62 -11.40
N SER A 27 -15.50 12.33 -10.49
CA SER A 27 -15.14 13.24 -9.41
C SER A 27 -14.42 14.49 -9.91
N PHE A 28 -13.59 14.36 -10.95
CA PHE A 28 -12.89 15.49 -11.56
C PHE A 28 -13.86 16.42 -12.32
N GLU A 29 -14.84 15.88 -13.05
CA GLU A 29 -15.87 16.67 -13.72
C GLU A 29 -16.72 17.45 -12.71
N LYS A 30 -17.02 16.86 -11.55
CA LYS A 30 -17.89 17.43 -10.54
C LYS A 30 -17.20 18.44 -9.63
N GLU A 31 -15.98 18.13 -9.17
CA GLU A 31 -15.29 18.91 -8.14
C GLU A 31 -13.82 19.19 -8.45
N ARG A 32 -13.36 18.91 -9.67
CA ARG A 32 -11.96 19.11 -10.11
C ARG A 32 -10.93 18.34 -9.25
N TYR A 33 -11.34 17.24 -8.63
CA TYR A 33 -10.50 16.44 -7.75
C TYR A 33 -10.44 14.98 -8.18
N ARG A 34 -9.26 14.38 -8.10
CA ARG A 34 -9.03 12.96 -8.39
C ARG A 34 -8.60 12.25 -7.12
N PHE A 35 -9.34 11.21 -6.75
CA PHE A 35 -9.06 10.42 -5.55
C PHE A 35 -7.91 9.44 -5.75
N PHE A 36 -7.82 8.84 -6.92
CA PHE A 36 -6.80 7.82 -7.23
C PHE A 36 -5.71 8.45 -8.09
N THR A 37 -4.69 8.98 -7.44
CA THR A 37 -3.48 9.54 -8.05
C THR A 37 -2.27 8.77 -7.52
N THR A 38 -1.12 8.93 -8.17
CA THR A 38 0.14 8.31 -7.71
C THR A 38 0.49 8.76 -6.28
N GLU A 39 0.26 10.02 -5.96
CA GLU A 39 0.53 10.57 -4.62
C GLU A 39 -0.36 9.96 -3.55
N HIS A 40 -1.67 9.86 -3.81
CA HIS A 40 -2.60 9.18 -2.89
C HIS A 40 -2.28 7.70 -2.76
N THR A 41 -1.95 7.02 -3.85
CA THR A 41 -1.52 5.63 -3.83
C THR A 41 -0.29 5.44 -2.96
N ALA A 42 0.73 6.27 -3.15
CA ALA A 42 1.94 6.22 -2.32
C ALA A 42 1.63 6.46 -0.84
N ALA A 43 0.80 7.46 -0.51
CA ALA A 43 0.43 7.78 0.86
C ALA A 43 -0.35 6.65 1.54
N PHE A 44 -1.37 6.09 0.89
CA PHE A 44 -2.16 4.98 1.44
C PHE A 44 -1.35 3.69 1.57
N VAL A 45 -0.62 3.30 0.53
CA VAL A 45 0.21 2.08 0.56
C VAL A 45 1.30 2.19 1.61
N SER A 46 2.01 3.32 1.69
CA SER A 46 3.04 3.51 2.72
C SER A 46 2.44 3.50 4.13
N SER A 47 1.27 4.10 4.35
CA SER A 47 0.60 4.08 5.65
C SER A 47 0.25 2.66 6.10
N TYR A 48 -0.30 1.83 5.21
CA TYR A 48 -0.61 0.43 5.52
C TYR A 48 0.64 -0.40 5.79
N VAL A 49 1.69 -0.23 4.97
CA VAL A 49 2.97 -0.94 5.16
C VAL A 49 3.60 -0.56 6.50
N ILE A 50 3.64 0.74 6.83
CA ILE A 50 4.19 1.23 8.10
C ILE A 50 3.36 0.71 9.28
N MET A 51 2.03 0.74 9.20
CA MET A 51 1.17 0.19 10.25
C MET A 51 1.41 -1.31 10.45
N LEU A 52 1.55 -2.08 9.37
CA LEU A 52 1.82 -3.51 9.45
C LEU A 52 3.20 -3.80 10.06
N ILE A 53 4.24 -3.08 9.63
CA ILE A 53 5.59 -3.20 10.21
C ILE A 53 5.55 -2.89 11.71
N GLY A 54 4.89 -1.80 12.10
CA GLY A 54 4.73 -1.42 13.50
C GLY A 54 4.00 -2.50 14.32
N TYR A 55 2.93 -3.07 13.77
CA TYR A 55 2.20 -4.16 14.39
C TYR A 55 3.06 -5.42 14.57
N MET A 56 3.80 -5.82 13.53
CA MET A 56 4.68 -6.98 13.59
C MET A 56 5.84 -6.76 14.55
N ALA A 57 6.43 -5.57 14.58
CA ALA A 57 7.48 -5.21 15.51
C ALA A 57 6.98 -5.26 16.97
N MET A 58 5.77 -4.79 17.21
CA MET A 58 5.13 -4.84 18.52
C MET A 58 4.83 -6.26 18.96
N LYS A 59 4.30 -7.10 18.06
CA LYS A 59 3.91 -8.49 18.36
C LYS A 59 5.12 -9.40 18.59
N ASN A 60 6.19 -9.22 17.86
CA ASN A 60 7.37 -10.09 17.87
C ASN A 60 8.55 -9.51 18.66
N ASN A 61 8.38 -8.38 19.31
CA ASN A 61 9.42 -7.66 20.05
C ASN A 61 10.74 -7.44 19.27
N TRP A 62 10.62 -7.14 17.97
CA TRP A 62 11.79 -6.97 17.09
C TRP A 62 12.70 -5.79 17.48
N LEU A 63 12.19 -4.85 18.24
CA LEU A 63 12.86 -3.59 18.62
C LEU A 63 13.07 -3.51 20.14
N ASP A 64 13.24 -4.65 20.80
CA ASP A 64 13.48 -4.81 22.25
C ASP A 64 12.36 -4.28 23.17
N ASP A 65 11.55 -3.30 22.70
CA ASP A 65 10.41 -2.76 23.42
C ASP A 65 9.20 -2.65 22.46
N TRP A 66 8.06 -3.18 22.89
CA TRP A 66 6.79 -3.08 22.17
C TRP A 66 6.38 -1.63 21.85
N ARG A 67 6.81 -0.67 22.68
CA ARG A 67 6.54 0.77 22.50
C ARG A 67 7.09 1.30 21.19
N ASN A 68 8.25 0.81 20.75
CA ASN A 68 8.84 1.23 19.48
C ASN A 68 7.98 0.81 18.29
N GLY A 69 7.42 -0.41 18.34
CA GLY A 69 6.45 -0.86 17.34
C GLY A 69 5.17 -0.03 17.35
N ALA A 70 4.67 0.34 18.54
CA ALA A 70 3.49 1.19 18.68
C ALA A 70 3.71 2.59 18.10
N VAL A 71 4.89 3.18 18.28
CA VAL A 71 5.25 4.49 17.66
C VAL A 71 5.25 4.39 16.14
N ILE A 72 5.83 3.33 15.57
CA ILE A 72 5.81 3.10 14.11
C ILE A 72 4.37 2.98 13.60
N MET A 73 3.54 2.20 14.29
CA MET A 73 2.13 2.05 13.93
C MET A 73 1.35 3.39 14.02
N LEU A 74 1.66 4.21 15.01
CA LEU A 74 1.08 5.55 15.17
C LEU A 74 1.45 6.46 13.98
N ILE A 75 2.71 6.43 13.53
CA ILE A 75 3.15 7.19 12.34
C ILE A 75 2.34 6.79 11.11
N GLY A 76 2.19 5.50 10.84
CA GLY A 76 1.36 5.00 9.73
C GLY A 76 -0.10 5.46 9.85
N THR A 77 -0.66 5.44 11.06
CA THR A 77 -2.02 5.91 11.33
C THR A 77 -2.16 7.41 11.06
N ILE A 78 -1.19 8.22 11.43
CA ILE A 78 -1.18 9.67 11.16
C ILE A 78 -1.19 9.93 9.65
N ILE A 79 -0.33 9.24 8.88
CA ILE A 79 -0.29 9.37 7.41
C ILE A 79 -1.65 9.00 6.82
N PHE A 80 -2.27 7.93 7.28
CA PHE A 80 -3.58 7.48 6.84
C PHE A 80 -4.66 8.53 7.09
N VAL A 81 -4.74 9.07 8.31
CA VAL A 81 -5.71 10.10 8.70
C VAL A 81 -5.51 11.39 7.89
N LEU A 82 -4.26 11.80 7.68
CA LEU A 82 -3.95 12.99 6.88
C LEU A 82 -4.37 12.80 5.41
N SER A 83 -4.21 11.60 4.86
CA SER A 83 -4.65 11.27 3.50
C SER A 83 -6.17 11.37 3.36
N ILE A 84 -6.92 10.84 4.32
CA ILE A 84 -8.39 10.98 4.35
C ILE A 84 -8.79 12.45 4.53
N ARG A 85 -8.16 13.17 5.46
CA ARG A 85 -8.43 14.59 5.68
C ARG A 85 -8.23 15.43 4.43
N ASN A 86 -7.25 15.08 3.60
CA ASN A 86 -7.00 15.76 2.35
C ASN A 86 -8.19 15.66 1.37
N ASN A 87 -8.87 14.51 1.32
CA ASN A 87 -10.10 14.35 0.55
C ASN A 87 -11.20 15.32 1.00
N PHE A 88 -11.40 15.43 2.32
CA PHE A 88 -12.41 16.35 2.90
C PHE A 88 -12.08 17.84 2.69
N LYS A 89 -10.79 18.16 2.56
CA LYS A 89 -10.37 19.54 2.31
C LYS A 89 -10.67 20.01 0.88
N HIS A 90 -10.69 19.09 -0.08
CA HIS A 90 -10.77 19.43 -1.50
C HIS A 90 -12.09 19.03 -2.16
N THR A 91 -12.97 18.33 -1.45
CA THR A 91 -14.27 17.87 -2.00
C THR A 91 -15.40 18.09 -1.00
N THR A 92 -16.63 18.00 -1.50
CA THR A 92 -17.82 18.01 -0.64
C THR A 92 -17.82 16.80 0.30
N PRO A 93 -18.38 16.90 1.52
CA PRO A 93 -18.38 15.79 2.49
C PRO A 93 -18.94 14.48 1.95
N SER A 94 -19.99 14.54 1.12
CA SER A 94 -20.60 13.35 0.52
C SER A 94 -19.63 12.63 -0.42
N LEU A 95 -18.92 13.37 -1.28
CA LEU A 95 -17.97 12.80 -2.22
C LEU A 95 -16.68 12.37 -1.50
N ALA A 96 -16.23 13.13 -0.51
CA ALA A 96 -15.09 12.79 0.35
C ALA A 96 -15.29 11.43 1.06
N ILE A 97 -16.47 11.20 1.63
CA ILE A 97 -16.79 9.93 2.31
C ILE A 97 -16.75 8.78 1.30
N LYS A 98 -17.45 8.91 0.17
CA LYS A 98 -17.47 7.86 -0.87
C LYS A 98 -16.08 7.56 -1.40
N GLY A 99 -15.31 8.58 -1.75
CA GLY A 99 -13.96 8.45 -2.27
C GLY A 99 -13.00 7.84 -1.24
N SER A 100 -13.07 8.26 0.02
CA SER A 100 -12.23 7.71 1.10
C SER A 100 -12.55 6.24 1.38
N ILE A 101 -13.82 5.84 1.42
CA ILE A 101 -14.21 4.44 1.60
C ILE A 101 -13.68 3.58 0.46
N LEU A 102 -13.84 4.04 -0.80
CA LEU A 102 -13.31 3.34 -1.97
C LEU A 102 -11.78 3.23 -1.92
N GLN A 103 -11.07 4.29 -1.56
CA GLN A 103 -9.63 4.27 -1.39
C GLN A 103 -9.20 3.25 -0.34
N VAL A 104 -9.83 3.27 0.85
CA VAL A 104 -9.52 2.31 1.92
C VAL A 104 -9.66 0.87 1.43
N ILE A 105 -10.78 0.55 0.78
CA ILE A 105 -11.06 -0.81 0.30
C ILE A 105 -10.08 -1.22 -0.81
N ILE A 106 -9.82 -0.36 -1.79
CA ILE A 106 -8.97 -0.68 -2.95
C ILE A 106 -7.50 -0.76 -2.56
N TYR A 107 -7.04 0.11 -1.66
CA TYR A 107 -5.62 0.12 -1.28
C TYR A 107 -5.21 -0.99 -0.30
N ILE A 108 -6.15 -1.68 0.36
CA ILE A 108 -5.82 -2.87 1.17
C ILE A 108 -5.15 -3.96 0.31
N PRO A 109 -5.78 -4.50 -0.75
CA PRO A 109 -5.16 -5.53 -1.58
C PRO A 109 -3.92 -5.02 -2.32
N VAL A 110 -3.89 -3.76 -2.73
CA VAL A 110 -2.71 -3.14 -3.37
C VAL A 110 -1.53 -3.11 -2.39
N SER A 111 -1.76 -2.78 -1.13
CA SER A 111 -0.72 -2.76 -0.09
C SER A 111 -0.20 -4.16 0.22
N VAL A 112 -1.08 -5.16 0.26
CA VAL A 112 -0.68 -6.56 0.41
C VAL A 112 0.21 -6.99 -0.76
N ALA A 113 -0.18 -6.69 -2.00
CA ALA A 113 0.64 -6.98 -3.18
C ALA A 113 2.00 -6.27 -3.14
N ALA A 114 2.04 -5.00 -2.73
CA ALA A 114 3.28 -4.24 -2.57
C ALA A 114 4.23 -4.89 -1.56
N ILE A 115 3.72 -5.40 -0.45
CA ILE A 115 4.51 -6.12 0.56
C ILE A 115 5.14 -7.38 -0.04
N PHE A 116 4.37 -8.18 -0.80
CA PHE A 116 4.91 -9.35 -1.47
C PHE A 116 6.01 -9.00 -2.47
N VAL A 117 5.86 -7.92 -3.24
CA VAL A 117 6.89 -7.44 -4.17
C VAL A 117 8.15 -7.02 -3.40
N LEU A 118 8.02 -6.32 -2.28
CA LEU A 118 9.16 -5.91 -1.44
C LEU A 118 9.89 -7.14 -0.87
N PHE A 119 9.17 -8.14 -0.39
CA PHE A 119 9.80 -9.38 0.10
C PHE A 119 10.49 -10.16 -1.02
N ALA A 120 9.88 -10.26 -2.20
CA ALA A 120 10.48 -10.91 -3.36
C ALA A 120 11.76 -10.17 -3.80
N ALA A 121 11.73 -8.85 -3.86
CA ALA A 121 12.90 -8.03 -4.16
C ALA A 121 14.00 -8.22 -3.11
N TYR A 122 13.66 -8.17 -1.82
CA TYR A 122 14.62 -8.42 -0.75
C TYR A 122 15.25 -9.82 -0.86
N ALA A 123 14.45 -10.86 -1.07
CA ALA A 123 14.96 -12.23 -1.24
C ALA A 123 15.89 -12.34 -2.45
N PHE A 124 15.55 -11.71 -3.58
CA PHE A 124 16.39 -11.68 -4.77
C PHE A 124 17.73 -11.03 -4.49
N PHE A 125 17.76 -9.83 -3.88
CA PHE A 125 19.00 -9.13 -3.55
C PHE A 125 19.82 -9.83 -2.44
N ALA A 126 19.15 -10.52 -1.51
CA ALA A 126 19.85 -11.28 -0.47
C ALA A 126 20.58 -12.51 -1.04
N GLN A 127 20.06 -13.11 -2.13
CA GLN A 127 20.67 -14.24 -2.80
C GLN A 127 21.83 -13.86 -3.74
N THR A 128 21.88 -12.59 -4.18
CA THR A 128 22.92 -12.10 -5.11
C THR A 128 24.18 -11.61 -4.41
N LYS A 129 24.38 -11.91 -3.12
CA LYS A 129 25.67 -11.63 -2.45
C LYS A 129 26.77 -12.46 -3.13
N PRO A 130 27.82 -11.82 -3.70
CA PRO A 130 28.93 -12.55 -4.27
C PRO A 130 29.59 -13.35 -3.14
N VAL A 131 29.63 -14.67 -3.29
CA VAL A 131 30.45 -15.53 -2.43
C VAL A 131 31.90 -15.29 -2.88
N TYR A 132 32.59 -14.35 -2.22
CA TYR A 132 34.03 -14.26 -2.36
C TYR A 132 34.64 -15.49 -1.67
N ASN A 133 34.87 -16.55 -2.44
CA ASN A 133 35.77 -17.59 -2.05
C ASN A 133 37.18 -16.98 -2.07
N ILE A 134 37.61 -16.47 -0.94
CA ILE A 134 39.03 -16.21 -0.71
C ILE A 134 39.64 -17.58 -0.52
N ASN A 135 40.04 -18.19 -1.64
CA ASN A 135 40.91 -19.36 -1.62
C ASN A 135 42.28 -18.85 -1.18
N SER A 136 42.54 -18.83 0.11
CA SER A 136 43.88 -18.72 0.65
C SER A 136 44.55 -20.06 0.35
N GLY A 137 45.12 -20.17 -0.88
CA GLY A 137 46.05 -21.23 -1.18
C GLY A 137 47.35 -20.99 -0.39
N ASP A 138 47.71 -21.95 0.45
CA ASP A 138 49.09 -22.22 0.87
C ASP A 138 49.80 -22.98 -0.23
#